data_fc886bd70b11a1fa45c9365115261108
#
_entry.id   fc886bd70b11a1fa45c9365115261108
#
_cell.length_a   1.000
_cell.length_b   1.000
_cell.length_c   1.000
_cell.angle_alpha   90.00
_cell.angle_beta   90.00
_cell.angle_gamma   90.00
#
_symmetry.space_group_name_H-M   'P 1'
#
loop_
_entity.id
_entity.type
_entity.pdbx_description
1 polymer ?
#
loop_
_entity_poly.entity_id
_entity_poly.type
_entity_poly.pdbx_seq_one_letter_code
_entity_poly.pdbx_strand_id
1 'polypeptide(L)'
;MVNLQIHERFIAELETHLGIILKISKAYTKTSQDRQDLVNDITYEMWKAFPTFKGKSKISTWIYRIALNTAMNYRRNSHKKEDILKSAVEVSVREPSSETDLNPQIELLNDCIAELDEYSKAIILLYLDGYKHEEIAEITGISKSNVGTRISRIKEQLREKVLLKQEHHGAR
;
A
#
# COMPACT_ATOMS: atom_id res chain seq x y z
N MET A 1 26.95 -22.69 -4.65
CA MET A 1 26.26 -22.55 -5.96
C MET A 1 24.76 -22.31 -5.82
N VAL A 2 23.99 -23.11 -5.07
CA VAL A 2 22.53 -22.93 -4.93
C VAL A 2 22.13 -21.54 -4.36
N ASN A 3 22.89 -21.01 -3.41
CA ASN A 3 22.60 -19.74 -2.76
C ASN A 3 22.80 -18.51 -3.70
N LEU A 4 23.75 -18.60 -4.63
CA LEU A 4 24.01 -17.52 -5.60
C LEU A 4 22.88 -17.43 -6.64
N GLN A 5 22.38 -18.56 -7.14
CA GLN A 5 21.26 -18.59 -8.09
C GLN A 5 19.94 -18.07 -7.47
N ILE A 6 19.69 -18.35 -6.19
CA ILE A 6 18.53 -17.81 -5.49
C ILE A 6 18.65 -16.30 -5.34
N HIS A 7 19.84 -15.80 -5.04
CA HIS A 7 20.11 -14.38 -4.90
C HIS A 7 19.90 -13.62 -6.23
N GLU A 8 20.52 -14.09 -7.30
CA GLU A 8 20.37 -13.48 -8.65
C GLU A 8 18.90 -13.46 -9.09
N ARG A 9 18.19 -14.57 -8.90
CA ARG A 9 16.76 -14.64 -9.22
C ARG A 9 15.94 -13.69 -8.37
N PHE A 10 16.22 -13.57 -7.07
CA PHE A 10 15.53 -12.64 -6.20
C PHE A 10 15.72 -11.18 -6.66
N ILE A 11 16.96 -10.78 -6.98
CA ILE A 11 17.26 -9.43 -7.45
C ILE A 11 16.50 -9.12 -8.75
N ALA A 12 16.50 -10.03 -9.72
CA ALA A 12 15.75 -9.85 -10.97
C ALA A 12 14.24 -9.67 -10.75
N GLU A 13 13.65 -10.46 -9.83
CA GLU A 13 12.22 -10.30 -9.48
C GLU A 13 11.97 -9.00 -8.70
N LEU A 14 12.87 -8.60 -7.81
CA LEU A 14 12.79 -7.35 -7.07
C LEU A 14 12.80 -6.15 -8.02
N GLU A 15 13.76 -6.10 -8.96
CA GLU A 15 13.86 -5.03 -9.95
C GLU A 15 12.62 -4.94 -10.84
N THR A 16 12.14 -6.09 -11.33
CA THR A 16 10.95 -6.16 -12.19
C THR A 16 9.70 -5.65 -11.49
N HIS A 17 9.58 -5.87 -10.18
CA HIS A 17 8.38 -5.56 -9.39
C HIS A 17 8.56 -4.43 -8.38
N LEU A 18 9.65 -3.67 -8.46
CA LEU A 18 9.95 -2.58 -7.54
C LEU A 18 8.81 -1.55 -7.47
N GLY A 19 8.13 -1.31 -8.59
CA GLY A 19 6.99 -0.40 -8.67
C GLY A 19 5.84 -0.75 -7.71
N ILE A 20 5.61 -2.05 -7.45
CA ILE A 20 4.60 -2.51 -6.48
C ILE A 20 5.01 -2.08 -5.07
N ILE A 21 6.26 -2.31 -4.71
CA ILE A 21 6.81 -2.01 -3.38
C ILE A 21 6.74 -0.50 -3.11
N LEU A 22 7.20 0.31 -4.07
CA LEU A 22 7.19 1.77 -3.96
C LEU A 22 5.77 2.32 -3.85
N LYS A 23 4.82 1.82 -4.63
CA LYS A 23 3.41 2.22 -4.57
C LYS A 23 2.81 1.95 -3.21
N ILE A 24 2.96 0.72 -2.70
CA ILE A 24 2.44 0.34 -1.39
C ILE A 24 3.09 1.17 -0.30
N SER A 25 4.40 1.30 -0.31
CA SER A 25 5.12 2.10 0.69
C SER A 25 4.64 3.55 0.70
N LYS A 26 4.43 4.17 -0.47
CA LYS A 26 3.88 5.53 -0.60
C LYS A 26 2.46 5.63 -0.01
N ALA A 27 1.60 4.65 -0.25
CA ALA A 27 0.22 4.66 0.23
C ALA A 27 0.09 4.48 1.76
N TYR A 28 1.09 3.85 2.39
CA TYR A 28 1.07 3.50 3.81
C TYR A 28 1.95 4.37 4.70
N THR A 29 2.72 5.31 4.14
CA THR A 29 3.62 6.21 4.88
C THR A 29 3.33 7.67 4.58
N LYS A 30 3.74 8.56 5.50
CA LYS A 30 3.54 10.02 5.37
C LYS A 30 4.83 10.75 5.03
N THR A 31 5.97 10.24 5.48
CA THR A 31 7.29 10.87 5.29
C THR A 31 8.16 10.06 4.33
N SER A 32 9.18 10.70 3.75
CA SER A 32 10.15 10.02 2.90
C SER A 32 10.99 9.00 3.69
N GLN A 33 11.30 9.31 4.95
CA GLN A 33 12.03 8.41 5.83
C GLN A 33 11.23 7.14 6.13
N ASP A 34 9.97 7.28 6.57
CA ASP A 34 9.08 6.13 6.81
C ASP A 34 8.90 5.27 5.57
N ARG A 35 8.86 5.92 4.39
CA ARG A 35 8.75 5.22 3.11
C ARG A 35 9.98 4.36 2.84
N GLN A 36 11.16 4.92 3.06
CA GLN A 36 12.41 4.18 2.88
C GLN A 36 12.50 3.00 3.84
N ASP A 37 12.13 3.20 5.10
CA ASP A 37 12.11 2.14 6.11
C ASP A 37 11.13 1.03 5.71
N LEU A 38 9.92 1.39 5.25
CA LEU A 38 8.94 0.40 4.81
C LEU A 38 9.37 -0.35 3.54
N VAL A 39 10.04 0.31 2.59
CA VAL A 39 10.64 -0.35 1.41
C VAL A 39 11.66 -1.39 1.84
N ASN A 40 12.54 -1.03 2.80
CA ASN A 40 13.54 -1.95 3.34
C ASN A 40 12.88 -3.14 4.06
N ASP A 41 11.87 -2.89 4.89
CA ASP A 41 11.13 -3.94 5.60
C ASP A 41 10.44 -4.91 4.63
N ILE A 42 9.78 -4.40 3.60
CA ILE A 42 9.12 -5.23 2.57
C ILE A 42 10.17 -6.08 1.84
N THR A 43 11.27 -5.46 1.41
CA THR A 43 12.35 -6.13 0.69
C THR A 43 12.97 -7.25 1.54
N TYR A 44 13.17 -6.99 2.84
CA TYR A 44 13.68 -7.97 3.78
C TYR A 44 12.71 -9.16 3.97
N GLU A 45 11.42 -8.91 4.17
CA GLU A 45 10.42 -9.97 4.30
C GLU A 45 10.27 -10.79 3.00
N MET A 46 10.36 -10.14 1.84
CA MET A 46 10.41 -10.82 0.55
C MET A 46 11.63 -11.71 0.44
N TRP A 47 12.83 -11.20 0.75
CA TRP A 47 14.07 -11.99 0.73
C TRP A 47 13.98 -13.23 1.62
N LYS A 48 13.49 -13.07 2.84
CA LYS A 48 13.33 -14.15 3.81
C LYS A 48 12.35 -15.23 3.33
N ALA A 49 11.26 -14.83 2.67
CA ALA A 49 10.22 -15.72 2.19
C ALA A 49 10.51 -16.34 0.81
N PHE A 50 11.38 -15.70 0.00
CA PHE A 50 11.63 -16.09 -1.39
C PHE A 50 12.06 -17.55 -1.59
N PRO A 51 12.95 -18.15 -0.73
CA PRO A 51 13.31 -19.56 -0.86
C PRO A 51 12.13 -20.52 -0.74
N THR A 52 11.04 -20.10 -0.09
CA THR A 52 9.83 -20.92 0.10
C THR A 52 8.75 -20.71 -0.98
N PHE A 53 8.97 -19.77 -1.89
CA PHE A 53 8.03 -19.50 -2.99
C PHE A 53 8.03 -20.65 -4.00
N LYS A 54 6.91 -21.38 -4.07
CA LYS A 54 6.75 -22.60 -4.89
C LYS A 54 6.09 -22.34 -6.26
N GLY A 55 5.87 -21.09 -6.64
CA GLY A 55 5.22 -20.76 -7.92
C GLY A 55 3.73 -21.13 -8.02
N LYS A 56 3.03 -21.33 -6.88
CA LYS A 56 1.60 -21.67 -6.85
C LYS A 56 0.68 -20.51 -7.27
N SER A 57 1.18 -19.28 -7.21
CA SER A 57 0.51 -18.07 -7.69
C SER A 57 1.47 -17.28 -8.59
N LYS A 58 0.96 -16.26 -9.30
CA LYS A 58 1.84 -15.30 -9.99
C LYS A 58 2.77 -14.66 -8.96
N ILE A 59 4.02 -14.40 -9.36
CA ILE A 59 5.00 -13.75 -8.49
C ILE A 59 4.51 -12.38 -8.01
N SER A 60 3.85 -11.59 -8.88
CA SER A 60 3.25 -10.30 -8.52
C SER A 60 2.19 -10.42 -7.41
N THR A 61 1.32 -11.44 -7.47
CA THR A 61 0.33 -11.76 -6.44
C THR A 61 1.01 -12.05 -5.08
N TRP A 62 2.08 -12.83 -5.12
CA TRP A 62 2.86 -13.18 -3.94
C TRP A 62 3.55 -11.93 -3.34
N ILE A 63 4.15 -11.08 -4.19
CA ILE A 63 4.79 -9.82 -3.77
C ILE A 63 3.76 -8.89 -3.13
N TYR A 64 2.59 -8.71 -3.76
CA TYR A 64 1.51 -7.90 -3.17
C TYR A 64 1.10 -8.38 -1.80
N ARG A 65 0.96 -9.70 -1.61
CA ARG A 65 0.59 -10.27 -0.31
C ARG A 65 1.62 -9.93 0.78
N ILE A 66 2.91 -10.09 0.49
CA ILE A 66 3.97 -9.75 1.44
C ILE A 66 3.99 -8.25 1.71
N ALA A 67 4.00 -7.43 0.66
CA ALA A 67 4.10 -5.98 0.78
C ALA A 67 2.92 -5.38 1.57
N LEU A 68 1.68 -5.80 1.28
CA LEU A 68 0.50 -5.34 2.01
C LEU A 68 0.49 -5.79 3.47
N ASN A 69 0.84 -7.05 3.74
CA ASN A 69 0.92 -7.55 5.12
C ASN A 69 1.98 -6.79 5.93
N THR A 70 3.16 -6.56 5.35
CA THR A 70 4.23 -5.78 5.99
C THR A 70 3.78 -4.34 6.23
N ALA A 71 3.18 -3.68 5.24
CA ALA A 71 2.71 -2.31 5.35
C ALA A 71 1.58 -2.15 6.40
N MET A 72 0.61 -3.06 6.45
CA MET A 72 -0.44 -3.06 7.47
C MET A 72 0.14 -3.26 8.88
N ASN A 73 1.13 -4.16 9.04
CA ASN A 73 1.82 -4.35 10.31
C ASN A 73 2.62 -3.11 10.72
N TYR A 74 3.32 -2.47 9.77
CA TYR A 74 4.04 -1.22 9.98
C TYR A 74 3.10 -0.13 10.53
N ARG A 75 1.96 0.11 9.88
CA ARG A 75 0.97 1.10 10.32
C ARG A 75 0.40 0.79 11.70
N ARG A 76 0.06 -0.46 11.96
CA ARG A 76 -0.45 -0.87 13.29
C ARG A 76 0.58 -0.59 14.40
N ASN A 77 1.85 -0.81 14.12
CA ASN A 77 2.93 -0.55 15.07
C ASN A 77 3.21 0.96 15.23
N SER A 78 3.12 1.73 14.13
CA SER A 78 3.26 3.20 14.16
C SER A 78 2.13 3.85 14.96
N HIS A 79 0.87 3.42 14.77
CA HIS A 79 -0.25 3.93 15.58
C HIS A 79 -0.07 3.64 17.07
N LYS A 80 0.42 2.47 17.46
CA LYS A 80 0.75 2.18 18.88
C LYS A 80 1.82 3.11 19.44
N LYS A 81 2.83 3.47 18.62
CA LYS A 81 3.86 4.43 19.03
C LYS A 81 3.31 5.86 19.09
N GLU A 82 2.48 6.26 18.11
CA GLU A 82 1.81 7.57 18.10
C GLU A 82 0.87 7.72 19.30
N ASP A 83 0.11 6.70 19.68
CA ASP A 83 -0.77 6.75 20.86
C ASP A 83 0.01 6.88 22.17
N ILE A 84 1.19 6.26 22.26
CA ILE A 84 2.10 6.43 23.39
C ILE A 84 2.73 7.83 23.39
N LEU A 85 3.07 8.38 22.22
CA LEU A 85 3.69 9.70 22.05
C LEU A 85 2.69 10.86 22.09
N LYS A 86 1.42 10.66 21.72
CA LYS A 86 0.35 11.68 21.84
C LYS A 86 0.07 12.09 23.29
N SER A 87 0.57 11.34 24.27
CA SER A 87 0.64 11.84 25.64
C SER A 87 1.75 12.89 25.85
N ALA A 88 2.60 13.15 24.86
CA ALA A 88 3.75 14.03 25.01
C ALA A 88 3.83 15.22 24.03
N VAL A 89 3.51 15.17 22.75
CA VAL A 89 3.44 16.36 21.84
C VAL A 89 2.82 16.02 20.47
N GLU A 90 1.87 16.85 20.01
CA GLU A 90 1.37 16.87 18.62
C GLU A 90 2.31 17.71 17.74
N VAL A 91 3.00 17.10 16.78
CA VAL A 91 3.33 17.74 15.51
C VAL A 91 3.51 16.67 14.42
N SER A 92 2.49 16.48 13.61
CA SER A 92 2.61 15.71 12.36
C SER A 92 2.82 16.68 11.20
N VAL A 93 4.06 16.93 10.83
CA VAL A 93 4.40 17.65 9.61
C VAL A 93 4.31 16.67 8.44
N ARG A 94 3.31 16.87 7.60
CA ARG A 94 3.22 16.18 6.30
C ARG A 94 4.21 16.86 5.37
N GLU A 95 5.31 16.18 5.01
CA GLU A 95 6.16 16.67 3.92
C GLU A 95 5.38 16.69 2.61
N PRO A 96 5.38 17.83 1.87
CA PRO A 96 4.81 17.83 0.54
C PRO A 96 5.58 16.81 -0.32
N SER A 97 4.86 15.91 -0.96
CA SER A 97 5.45 14.95 -1.90
C SER A 97 6.06 15.73 -3.08
N SER A 98 7.37 15.96 -3.05
CA SER A 98 8.12 16.42 -4.20
C SER A 98 8.18 15.29 -5.22
N GLU A 99 7.92 15.68 -6.48
CA GLU A 99 8.07 14.92 -7.71
C GLU A 99 6.85 14.11 -8.17
N THR A 100 6.08 14.77 -8.94
CA THR A 100 5.70 14.55 -10.35
C THR A 100 4.60 15.55 -10.70
N ASP A 101 4.56 16.09 -11.92
CA ASP A 101 3.43 16.83 -12.52
C ASP A 101 2.16 15.95 -12.57
N LEU A 102 1.68 15.55 -11.40
CA LEU A 102 0.45 14.78 -11.27
C LEU A 102 -0.73 15.74 -11.38
N ASN A 103 -1.66 15.39 -12.27
CA ASN A 103 -2.96 16.02 -12.34
C ASN A 103 -3.51 16.22 -10.90
N PRO A 104 -3.91 17.44 -10.49
CA PRO A 104 -4.43 17.71 -9.15
C PRO A 104 -5.56 16.78 -8.71
N GLN A 105 -6.33 16.25 -9.67
CA GLN A 105 -7.37 15.26 -9.40
C GLN A 105 -6.80 13.91 -8.91
N ILE A 106 -5.63 13.52 -9.43
CA ILE A 106 -4.95 12.28 -8.99
C ILE A 106 -4.39 12.46 -7.58
N GLU A 107 -3.84 13.64 -7.28
CA GLU A 107 -3.36 13.94 -5.92
C GLU A 107 -4.51 13.92 -4.92
N LEU A 108 -5.62 14.57 -5.25
CA LEU A 108 -6.84 14.56 -4.43
C LEU A 108 -7.35 13.13 -4.17
N LEU A 109 -7.36 12.28 -5.19
CA LEU A 109 -7.75 10.88 -5.05
C LEU A 109 -6.78 10.11 -4.14
N ASN A 110 -5.47 10.30 -4.32
CA ASN A 110 -4.46 9.68 -3.49
C ASN A 110 -4.59 10.10 -2.02
N ASP A 111 -4.90 11.37 -1.76
CA ASP A 111 -5.19 11.89 -0.43
C ASP A 111 -6.42 11.22 0.19
N CYS A 112 -7.49 11.06 -0.58
CA CYS A 112 -8.70 10.37 -0.11
C CYS A 112 -8.42 8.88 0.17
N ILE A 113 -7.61 8.22 -0.66
CA ILE A 113 -7.20 6.82 -0.43
C ILE A 113 -6.34 6.71 0.84
N ALA A 114 -5.43 7.66 1.09
CA ALA A 114 -4.59 7.67 2.28
C ALA A 114 -5.39 7.74 3.60
N GLU A 115 -6.61 8.27 3.57
CA GLU A 115 -7.52 8.37 4.71
C GLU A 115 -8.41 7.13 4.93
N LEU A 116 -8.36 6.14 4.03
CA LEU A 116 -9.07 4.88 4.21
C LEU A 116 -8.42 4.03 5.32
N ASP A 117 -9.22 3.15 5.91
CA ASP A 117 -8.67 2.10 6.76
C ASP A 117 -7.72 1.19 5.97
N GLU A 118 -6.82 0.52 6.68
CA GLU A 118 -5.71 -0.23 6.07
C GLU A 118 -6.19 -1.34 5.12
N TYR A 119 -7.31 -1.98 5.45
CA TYR A 119 -7.89 -3.05 4.62
C TYR A 119 -8.56 -2.50 3.36
N SER A 120 -9.35 -1.44 3.49
CA SER A 120 -10.00 -0.76 2.37
C SER A 120 -8.96 -0.19 1.41
N LYS A 121 -7.88 0.37 1.95
CA LYS A 121 -6.72 0.84 1.17
C LYS A 121 -6.09 -0.28 0.35
N ALA A 122 -5.82 -1.44 0.96
CA ALA A 122 -5.26 -2.60 0.26
C ALA A 122 -6.17 -3.05 -0.90
N ILE A 123 -7.47 -3.16 -0.67
CA ILE A 123 -8.44 -3.61 -1.67
C ILE A 123 -8.52 -2.64 -2.84
N ILE A 124 -8.60 -1.32 -2.57
CA ILE A 124 -8.73 -0.34 -3.63
C ILE A 124 -7.44 -0.21 -4.47
N LEU A 125 -6.28 -0.32 -3.87
CA LEU A 125 -5.00 -0.31 -4.60
C LEU A 125 -4.91 -1.49 -5.57
N LEU A 126 -5.26 -2.70 -5.14
CA LEU A 126 -5.29 -3.87 -6.00
C LEU A 126 -6.33 -3.72 -7.13
N TYR A 127 -7.51 -3.16 -6.82
CA TYR A 127 -8.54 -2.91 -7.82
C TYR A 127 -8.08 -1.90 -8.89
N LEU A 128 -7.42 -0.81 -8.48
CA LEU A 128 -6.87 0.20 -9.40
C LEU A 128 -5.73 -0.34 -10.26
N ASP A 129 -5.01 -1.36 -9.78
CA ASP A 129 -3.99 -2.08 -10.55
C ASP A 129 -4.56 -3.15 -11.48
N GLY A 130 -5.89 -3.24 -11.60
CA GLY A 130 -6.58 -4.13 -12.54
C GLY A 130 -6.67 -5.58 -12.07
N TYR A 131 -6.43 -5.88 -10.79
CA TYR A 131 -6.61 -7.23 -10.26
C TYR A 131 -8.10 -7.60 -10.25
N LYS A 132 -8.40 -8.84 -10.65
CA LYS A 132 -9.75 -9.38 -10.61
C LYS A 132 -10.17 -9.69 -9.17
N HIS A 133 -11.47 -9.74 -8.92
CA HIS A 133 -12.00 -9.99 -7.57
C HIS A 133 -11.47 -11.30 -6.96
N GLU A 134 -11.22 -12.32 -7.78
CA GLU A 134 -10.62 -13.58 -7.34
C GLU A 134 -9.19 -13.40 -6.85
N GLU A 135 -8.39 -12.64 -7.59
CA GLU A 135 -6.99 -12.35 -7.24
C GLU A 135 -6.91 -11.47 -5.99
N ILE A 136 -7.81 -10.46 -5.88
CA ILE A 136 -7.93 -9.63 -4.67
C ILE A 136 -8.31 -10.50 -3.47
N ALA A 137 -9.27 -11.41 -3.63
CA ALA A 137 -9.67 -12.35 -2.59
C ALA A 137 -8.50 -13.23 -2.14
N GLU A 138 -7.72 -13.74 -3.09
CA GLU A 138 -6.53 -14.53 -2.79
C GLU A 138 -5.46 -13.74 -2.03
N ILE A 139 -5.19 -12.49 -2.44
CA ILE A 139 -4.18 -11.63 -1.81
C ILE A 139 -4.60 -11.22 -0.40
N THR A 140 -5.87 -10.81 -0.23
CA THR A 140 -6.37 -10.22 1.01
C THR A 140 -6.93 -11.23 2.00
N GLY A 141 -7.17 -12.47 1.57
CA GLY A 141 -7.72 -13.54 2.41
C GLY A 141 -9.22 -13.44 2.70
N ILE A 142 -9.97 -12.60 1.97
CA ILE A 142 -11.43 -12.50 2.09
C ILE A 142 -12.14 -13.22 0.93
N SER A 143 -13.44 -13.52 1.08
CA SER A 143 -14.20 -14.16 0.01
C SER A 143 -14.41 -13.22 -1.19
N LYS A 144 -14.52 -13.79 -2.40
CA LYS A 144 -14.78 -13.03 -3.63
C LYS A 144 -16.05 -12.17 -3.55
N SER A 145 -17.12 -12.67 -2.94
CA SER A 145 -18.36 -11.91 -2.73
C SER A 145 -18.14 -10.69 -1.85
N ASN A 146 -17.32 -10.83 -0.81
CA ASN A 146 -16.97 -9.72 0.06
C ASN A 146 -16.09 -8.67 -0.65
N VAL A 147 -15.22 -9.07 -1.58
CA VAL A 147 -14.41 -8.14 -2.38
C VAL A 147 -15.31 -7.17 -3.14
N GLY A 148 -16.30 -7.69 -3.90
CA GLY A 148 -17.21 -6.84 -4.69
C GLY A 148 -17.99 -5.85 -3.84
N THR A 149 -18.56 -6.31 -2.73
CA THR A 149 -19.30 -5.46 -1.79
C THR A 149 -18.41 -4.38 -1.18
N ARG A 150 -17.18 -4.73 -0.78
CA ARG A 150 -16.22 -3.77 -0.22
C ARG A 150 -15.79 -2.74 -1.25
N ILE A 151 -15.46 -3.13 -2.48
CA ILE A 151 -15.09 -2.20 -3.55
C ILE A 151 -16.21 -1.18 -3.79
N SER A 152 -17.48 -1.63 -3.85
CA SER A 152 -18.61 -0.70 -4.03
C SER A 152 -18.72 0.32 -2.89
N ARG A 153 -18.58 -0.12 -1.64
CA ARG A 153 -18.59 0.76 -0.47
C ARG A 153 -17.40 1.73 -0.45
N ILE A 154 -16.21 1.25 -0.80
CA ILE A 154 -15.00 2.09 -0.85
C ILE A 154 -15.16 3.16 -1.93
N LYS A 155 -15.68 2.82 -3.10
CA LYS A 155 -15.92 3.78 -4.18
C LYS A 155 -16.91 4.87 -3.75
N GLU A 156 -17.97 4.52 -3.05
CA GLU A 156 -18.93 5.50 -2.53
C GLU A 156 -18.26 6.43 -1.51
N GLN A 157 -17.55 5.86 -0.54
CA GLN A 157 -16.80 6.62 0.45
C GLN A 157 -15.76 7.56 -0.18
N LEU A 158 -15.05 7.12 -1.21
CA LEU A 158 -14.10 7.96 -1.94
C LEU A 158 -14.81 9.08 -2.69
N ARG A 159 -15.95 8.80 -3.33
CA ARG A 159 -16.75 9.82 -4.04
C ARG A 159 -17.19 10.93 -3.09
N GLU A 160 -17.74 10.58 -1.94
CA GLU A 160 -18.14 11.54 -0.91
C GLU A 160 -16.96 12.39 -0.43
N LYS A 161 -15.82 11.77 -0.13
CA LYS A 161 -14.61 12.47 0.32
C LYS A 161 -14.07 13.44 -0.73
N VAL A 162 -14.05 13.05 -2.00
CA VAL A 162 -13.60 13.91 -3.12
C VAL A 162 -14.50 15.12 -3.25
N LEU A 163 -15.83 14.94 -3.22
CA LEU A 163 -16.80 16.04 -3.31
C LEU A 163 -16.60 17.03 -2.16
N LEU A 164 -16.52 16.57 -0.92
CA LEU A 164 -16.30 17.43 0.24
C LEU A 164 -15.00 18.25 0.13
N LYS A 165 -13.91 17.62 -0.35
CA LYS A 165 -12.64 18.34 -0.53
C LYS A 165 -12.68 19.35 -1.66
N GLN A 166 -13.40 19.07 -2.75
CA GLN A 166 -13.58 20.01 -3.86
C GLN A 166 -14.39 21.24 -3.44
N GLU A 167 -15.45 21.08 -2.66
CA GLU A 167 -16.24 22.19 -2.13
C GLU A 167 -15.40 23.10 -1.23
N HIS A 168 -14.51 22.55 -0.41
CA HIS A 168 -13.62 23.33 0.46
C HIS A 168 -12.51 24.07 -0.30
N HIS A 169 -12.11 23.61 -1.49
CA HIS A 169 -11.13 24.29 -2.36
C HIS A 169 -11.76 25.34 -3.28
N GLY A 170 -13.05 25.18 -3.61
CA GLY A 170 -13.79 26.15 -4.46
C GLY A 170 -14.36 27.37 -3.72
N ALA A 171 -14.26 27.38 -2.38
CA ALA A 171 -14.77 28.46 -1.53
C ALA A 171 -13.69 29.48 -1.10
N ARG A 172 -12.54 29.50 -1.78
CA ARG A 172 -11.45 30.48 -1.56
C ARG A 172 -11.25 31.40 -2.75
#